data_26bc349328a58f16d0087e22ba3bb363
#
_entry.id   26bc349328a58f16d0087e22ba3bb363
#
_cell.length_a   1.000
_cell.length_b   1.000
_cell.length_c   1.000
_cell.angle_alpha   90.00
_cell.angle_beta   90.00
_cell.angle_gamma   90.00
#
_symmetry.space_group_name_H-M   'P 1'
#
loop_
_entity.id
_entity.type
_entity.pdbx_description
1 polymer ?
#
loop_
_entity_poly.entity_id
_entity_poly.type
_entity_poly.pdbx_seq_one_letter_code
_entity_poly.pdbx_strand_id
1 'polypeptide(L)'
;MSHQVFDKVAIIGLGLIGSSFARGLRELGLAKHITGSARSQKTCTLAESIGVVDKAYTNPADAVRDADLVFLAMPVQSTEAVLRDIQAALRHDVILTDGGST
;
A
#
# COMPACT_ATOMS: atom_id res chain seq x y z
N MET A 1 4.26 -10.25 -24.94
CA MET A 1 3.48 -10.34 -23.77
C MET A 1 3.65 -9.14 -22.86
N SER A 2 2.58 -8.51 -22.49
CA SER A 2 2.68 -7.32 -21.70
C SER A 2 2.32 -7.63 -20.26
N HIS A 3 3.27 -7.42 -19.39
CA HIS A 3 3.01 -7.41 -17.98
C HIS A 3 2.75 -5.99 -17.59
N GLN A 4 1.65 -5.78 -16.89
CA GLN A 4 1.42 -4.49 -16.33
C GLN A 4 2.29 -4.35 -15.09
N VAL A 5 3.28 -3.50 -15.17
CA VAL A 5 4.16 -3.23 -14.04
C VAL A 5 3.82 -1.84 -13.51
N PHE A 6 3.58 -1.78 -12.21
CA PHE A 6 3.29 -0.51 -11.55
C PHE A 6 4.60 0.14 -11.13
N ASP A 7 4.73 1.43 -11.34
CA ASP A 7 5.91 2.15 -10.89
C ASP A 7 5.93 2.24 -9.36
N LYS A 8 4.80 2.50 -8.77
CA LYS A 8 4.71 2.60 -7.32
C LYS A 8 3.38 2.06 -6.82
N VAL A 9 3.44 1.13 -5.90
CA VAL A 9 2.26 0.57 -5.25
C VAL A 9 2.28 0.96 -3.78
N ALA A 10 1.18 1.50 -3.29
CA ALA A 10 1.03 1.84 -1.89
C ALA A 10 0.08 0.85 -1.24
N ILE A 11 0.46 0.34 -0.08
CA ILE A 11 -0.36 -0.62 0.67
C ILE A 11 -0.74 0.03 1.98
N ILE A 12 -2.02 0.26 2.17
CA ILE A 12 -2.53 0.88 3.38
C ILE A 12 -2.95 -0.23 4.33
N GLY A 13 -2.30 -0.28 5.47
CA GLY A 13 -2.53 -1.33 6.45
C GLY A 13 -1.57 -2.49 6.27
N LEU A 14 -0.38 -2.37 6.84
CA LEU A 14 0.65 -3.41 6.76
C LEU A 14 0.41 -4.49 7.81
N GLY A 15 -0.74 -5.11 7.74
CA GLY A 15 -1.04 -6.28 8.52
C GLY A 15 -0.70 -7.52 7.71
N LEU A 16 -1.31 -8.64 8.09
CA LEU A 16 -1.03 -9.92 7.46
C LEU A 16 -1.38 -9.91 5.97
N ILE A 17 -2.56 -9.40 5.64
CA ILE A 17 -3.04 -9.38 4.25
C ILE A 17 -2.20 -8.41 3.42
N GLY A 18 -1.93 -7.21 3.93
CA GLY A 18 -1.14 -6.23 3.22
C GLY A 18 0.28 -6.71 2.96
N SER A 19 0.88 -7.35 3.95
CA SER A 19 2.23 -7.90 3.80
C SER A 19 2.26 -9.02 2.78
N SER A 20 1.26 -9.89 2.78
CA SER A 20 1.18 -10.99 1.81
C SER A 20 1.05 -10.44 0.39
N PHE A 21 0.25 -9.41 0.21
CA PHE A 21 0.07 -8.77 -1.09
C PHE A 21 1.39 -8.17 -1.58
N ALA A 22 2.11 -7.49 -0.70
CA ALA A 22 3.39 -6.88 -1.05
C ALA A 22 4.41 -7.93 -1.47
N ARG A 23 4.47 -9.03 -0.75
CA ARG A 23 5.38 -10.11 -1.09
C ARG A 23 5.06 -10.70 -2.44
N GLY A 24 3.77 -10.89 -2.73
CA GLY A 24 3.33 -11.39 -4.03
C GLY A 24 3.76 -10.46 -5.16
N LEU A 25 3.61 -9.16 -4.96
CA LEU A 25 4.04 -8.18 -5.96
C LEU A 25 5.54 -8.27 -6.24
N ARG A 26 6.35 -8.45 -5.20
CA ARG A 26 7.79 -8.56 -5.36
C ARG A 26 8.18 -9.84 -6.07
N GLU A 27 7.57 -10.94 -5.69
CA GLU A 27 7.88 -12.23 -6.30
C GLU A 27 7.54 -12.26 -7.77
N LEU A 28 6.46 -11.61 -8.16
CA LEU A 28 6.02 -11.56 -9.53
C LEU A 28 6.64 -10.41 -10.32
N GLY A 29 7.36 -9.52 -9.66
CA GLY A 29 7.98 -8.38 -10.30
C GLY A 29 6.98 -7.39 -10.86
N LEU A 30 5.84 -7.23 -10.21
CA LEU A 30 4.75 -6.38 -10.70
C LEU A 30 4.84 -4.93 -10.22
N ALA A 31 5.75 -4.64 -9.31
CA ALA A 31 5.90 -3.28 -8.80
C ALA A 31 7.38 -2.94 -8.71
N LYS A 32 7.74 -1.76 -9.18
CA LYS A 32 9.12 -1.28 -9.09
C LYS A 32 9.42 -0.75 -7.71
N HIS A 33 8.45 -0.14 -7.07
CA HIS A 33 8.60 0.46 -5.76
C HIS A 33 7.34 0.18 -4.95
N ILE A 34 7.50 -0.25 -3.72
CA ILE A 34 6.37 -0.56 -2.85
C ILE A 34 6.48 0.28 -1.59
N THR A 35 5.45 1.03 -1.30
CA THR A 35 5.34 1.74 -0.03
C THR A 35 4.21 1.14 0.78
N GLY A 36 4.24 1.41 2.07
CA GLY A 36 3.19 0.91 2.94
C GLY A 36 2.90 1.87 4.07
N SER A 37 1.78 1.65 4.72
CA SER A 37 1.35 2.46 5.84
C SER A 37 0.86 1.58 6.96
N ALA A 38 1.22 1.92 8.19
CA ALA A 38 0.76 1.22 9.38
C ALA A 38 0.59 2.25 10.48
N ARG A 39 -0.23 1.92 11.46
CA ARG A 39 -0.47 2.83 12.59
C ARG A 39 0.74 2.96 13.50
N SER A 40 1.57 1.95 13.55
CA SER A 40 2.67 1.87 14.47
C SER A 40 4.00 2.02 13.73
N GLN A 41 4.87 2.87 14.25
CA GLN A 41 6.22 3.01 13.71
C GLN A 41 6.97 1.68 13.79
N LYS A 42 6.70 0.92 14.82
CA LYS A 42 7.30 -0.41 14.99
C LYS A 42 6.97 -1.32 13.81
N THR A 43 5.71 -1.34 13.40
CA THR A 43 5.29 -2.14 12.25
C THR A 43 5.94 -1.62 10.97
N CYS A 44 6.03 -0.31 10.81
CA CYS A 44 6.66 0.28 9.65
C CYS A 44 8.13 -0.12 9.58
N THR A 45 8.85 -0.02 10.68
CA THR A 45 10.25 -0.38 10.75
C THR A 45 10.45 -1.86 10.42
N LEU A 46 9.59 -2.71 10.97
CA LEU A 46 9.66 -4.13 10.71
C LEU A 46 9.45 -4.45 9.24
N ALA A 47 8.45 -3.85 8.63
CA ALA A 47 8.14 -4.10 7.22
C ALA A 47 9.29 -3.69 6.31
N GLU A 48 9.95 -2.58 6.60
CA GLU A 48 11.13 -2.17 5.85
C GLU A 48 12.28 -3.14 6.07
N SER A 49 12.44 -3.57 7.31
CA SER A 49 13.53 -4.44 7.72
C SER A 49 13.49 -5.80 7.04
N ILE A 50 12.31 -6.39 6.94
CA ILE A 50 12.15 -7.70 6.30
C ILE A 50 11.96 -7.60 4.79
N GLY A 51 11.95 -6.40 4.25
CA GLY A 51 11.89 -6.20 2.81
C GLY A 51 10.51 -6.33 2.18
N VAL A 52 9.46 -6.26 2.98
CA VAL A 52 8.10 -6.31 2.47
C VAL A 52 7.78 -5.05 1.65
N VAL A 53 8.27 -3.91 2.12
CA VAL A 53 8.09 -2.64 1.42
C VAL A 53 9.45 -1.95 1.33
N ASP A 54 9.57 -1.04 0.38
CA ASP A 54 10.78 -0.22 0.25
C ASP A 54 10.77 0.91 1.28
N LYS A 55 9.60 1.42 1.56
CA LYS A 55 9.43 2.51 2.53
C LYS A 55 8.09 2.37 3.22
N ALA A 56 8.04 2.63 4.50
CA ALA A 56 6.79 2.58 5.26
C ALA A 56 6.58 3.89 6.00
N TYR A 57 5.32 4.28 6.12
CA TYR A 57 4.93 5.54 6.73
C TYR A 57 3.84 5.29 7.75
N THR A 58 3.79 6.12 8.79
CA THR A 58 2.67 6.09 9.72
C THR A 58 1.49 6.89 9.19
N ASN A 59 1.74 7.80 8.27
CA ASN A 59 0.70 8.60 7.64
C ASN A 59 0.35 8.02 6.28
N PRO A 60 -0.90 7.54 6.08
CA PRO A 60 -1.27 6.94 4.80
C PRO A 60 -1.18 7.90 3.61
N ALA A 61 -1.37 9.20 3.84
CA ALA A 61 -1.25 10.17 2.75
C ALA A 61 0.15 10.20 2.18
N ASP A 62 1.16 10.04 3.02
CA ASP A 62 2.55 9.99 2.56
C ASP A 62 2.81 8.72 1.74
N ALA A 63 2.20 7.62 2.15
CA ALA A 63 2.41 6.35 1.48
C ALA A 63 1.83 6.34 0.05
N VAL A 64 0.70 7.02 -0.16
CA VAL A 64 0.01 6.97 -1.46
C VAL A 64 0.50 8.02 -2.44
N ARG A 65 1.37 8.92 -2.02
CA ARG A 65 1.82 9.99 -2.90
C ARG A 65 2.48 9.41 -4.14
N ASP A 66 2.01 9.83 -5.32
CA ASP A 66 2.50 9.36 -6.61
C ASP A 66 2.32 7.87 -6.88
N ALA A 67 1.45 7.20 -6.12
CA ALA A 67 1.21 5.78 -6.34
C ALA A 67 0.32 5.56 -7.56
N ASP A 68 0.65 4.52 -8.32
CA ASP A 68 -0.17 4.07 -9.45
C ASP A 68 -1.30 3.17 -8.98
N LEU A 69 -1.04 2.41 -7.91
CA LEU A 69 -2.00 1.49 -7.34
C LEU A 69 -2.00 1.65 -5.84
N VAL A 70 -3.17 1.74 -5.25
CA VAL A 70 -3.33 1.78 -3.80
C VAL A 70 -4.16 0.58 -3.38
N PHE A 71 -3.60 -0.24 -2.52
CA PHE A 71 -4.27 -1.42 -1.98
C PHE A 71 -4.67 -1.16 -0.54
N LEU A 72 -5.97 -1.23 -0.28
CA LEU A 72 -6.51 -0.99 1.05
C LEU A 72 -6.67 -2.33 1.78
N ALA A 73 -5.73 -2.64 2.65
CA ALA A 73 -5.72 -3.90 3.40
C ALA A 73 -6.14 -3.65 4.84
N MET A 74 -7.36 -3.19 5.01
CA MET A 74 -7.86 -2.81 6.32
C MET A 74 -9.36 -3.09 6.42
N PRO A 75 -9.90 -3.13 7.63
CA PRO A 75 -11.35 -3.35 7.79
C PRO A 75 -12.16 -2.27 7.11
N VAL A 76 -13.30 -2.66 6.57
CA VAL A 76 -14.20 -1.75 5.86
C VAL A 76 -14.55 -0.52 6.70
N GLN A 77 -14.70 -0.71 7.98
CA GLN A 77 -15.06 0.36 8.90
C GLN A 77 -14.03 1.48 8.95
N SER A 78 -12.76 1.14 8.72
CA SER A 78 -11.68 2.13 8.77
C SER A 78 -11.41 2.76 7.41
N THR A 79 -11.91 2.16 6.34
CA THR A 79 -11.58 2.56 4.99
C THR A 79 -12.06 3.97 4.67
N GLU A 80 -13.25 4.33 5.14
CA GLU A 80 -13.82 5.65 4.85
C GLU A 80 -12.95 6.78 5.37
N ALA A 81 -12.52 6.67 6.61
CA ALA A 81 -11.69 7.71 7.22
C ALA A 81 -10.34 7.81 6.51
N VAL A 82 -9.76 6.67 6.16
CA VAL A 82 -8.49 6.65 5.45
C VAL A 82 -8.63 7.23 4.05
N LEU A 83 -9.72 6.91 3.36
CA LEU A 83 -9.96 7.46 2.02
C LEU A 83 -10.02 8.99 2.05
N ARG A 84 -10.62 9.56 3.08
CA ARG A 84 -10.63 11.02 3.23
C ARG A 84 -9.22 11.57 3.42
N ASP A 85 -8.43 10.88 4.23
CA ASP A 85 -7.07 11.32 4.53
C ASP A 85 -6.17 11.29 3.31
N ILE A 86 -6.33 10.29 2.46
CA ILE A 86 -5.45 10.10 1.31
C ILE A 86 -5.95 10.75 0.04
N GLN A 87 -7.20 11.16 0.00
CA GLN A 87 -7.84 11.64 -1.21
C GLN A 87 -7.07 12.78 -1.89
N ALA A 88 -6.58 13.71 -1.11
CA ALA A 88 -5.83 14.84 -1.65
C ALA A 88 -4.45 14.46 -2.18
N ALA A 89 -3.92 13.34 -1.72
CA ALA A 89 -2.60 12.87 -2.12
C ALA A 89 -2.65 11.90 -3.30
N LEU A 90 -3.83 11.44 -3.68
CA LEU A 90 -3.96 10.47 -4.76
C LEU A 90 -3.79 11.13 -6.12
N ARG A 91 -3.17 10.40 -7.04
CA ARG A 91 -3.08 10.83 -8.43
C ARG A 91 -4.44 10.68 -9.10
N HIS A 92 -4.62 11.42 -10.18
CA HIS A 92 -5.84 11.36 -10.99
C HIS A 92 -6.15 9.96 -11.49
N ASP A 93 -5.14 9.26 -11.92
CA ASP A 93 -5.27 7.98 -12.60
C ASP A 93 -4.92 6.80 -11.71
N VAL A 94 -4.94 7.00 -10.41
CA VAL A 94 -4.60 5.92 -9.47
C VAL A 94 -5.66 4.83 -9.51
N ILE A 95 -5.21 3.59 -9.42
CA ILE A 95 -6.09 2.44 -9.28
C ILE A 95 -6.23 2.16 -7.79
N LEU A 96 -7.47 2.14 -7.32
CA LEU A 96 -7.76 1.89 -5.93
C LEU A 96 -8.40 0.53 -5.79
N THR A 97 -7.82 -0.34 -5.00
CA THR A 97 -8.36 -1.68 -4.80
C THR A 97 -8.46 -2.00 -3.31
N ASP A 98 -9.41 -2.84 -2.97
CA ASP A 98 -9.72 -3.18 -1.60
C ASP A 98 -9.61 -4.68 -1.42
N GLY A 99 -8.70 -5.11 -0.55
CA GLY A 99 -8.51 -6.52 -0.26
C GLY A 99 -9.17 -6.98 1.02
N GLY A 100 -9.80 -6.07 1.74
CA GLY A 100 -10.36 -6.37 3.04
C GLY A 100 -11.87 -6.53 3.06
N SER A 101 -12.43 -6.90 1.96
CA SER A 101 -13.88 -6.84 1.75
C SER A 101 -14.69 -7.87 2.51
N THR A 102 -14.14 -8.68 3.31
CA THR A 102 -14.97 -9.65 4.02
C THR A 102 -15.03 -9.37 5.49
#